data_dbea1606b87b9dcd92edf6eebf9f398c
#
_entry.id   dbea1606b87b9dcd92edf6eebf9f398c
#
_cell.length_a   1.000
_cell.length_b   1.000
_cell.length_c   1.000
_cell.angle_alpha   90.00
_cell.angle_beta   90.00
_cell.angle_gamma   90.00
#
_symmetry.space_group_name_H-M   'P 1'
#
loop_
_entity.id
_entity.type
_entity.pdbx_description
1 polymer ?
#
loop_
_entity_poly.entity_id
_entity_poly.type
_entity_poly.pdbx_seq_one_letter_code
_entity_poly.pdbx_strand_id
1 'polypeptide(L)'
;MDRAEQDFPDDWHQPLRHIRADELTQDTGQTGGMTRREAVSAATVGAQRLWMGQTHVAAHTSSGDHHHGDSETAIHVVSGHPVFVFAEAGEEVRLATSPGDYVFVPPFTPHREENPHDEEAVVVIARSSQEAIVVNLPSLTPQRSGADD
;
A
#
# COMPACT_ATOMS: atom_id res chain seq x y z
N MET A 1 -14.15 36.55 13.23
CA MET A 1 -13.07 35.86 12.52
C MET A 1 -13.54 34.49 12.06
N ASP A 2 -13.28 34.17 10.84
CA ASP A 2 -13.60 32.88 10.30
C ASP A 2 -12.78 31.80 11.01
N ARG A 3 -13.37 30.63 11.24
CA ARG A 3 -12.72 29.51 11.88
C ARG A 3 -11.43 29.11 11.15
N ALA A 4 -11.45 29.13 9.83
CA ALA A 4 -10.29 28.76 9.02
C ALA A 4 -9.07 29.64 9.31
N GLU A 5 -9.28 30.93 9.60
CA GLU A 5 -8.18 31.83 9.93
C GLU A 5 -7.57 31.56 11.29
N GLN A 6 -8.35 30.96 12.20
CA GLN A 6 -7.91 30.69 13.58
C GLN A 6 -7.07 29.41 13.68
N ASP A 7 -7.23 28.50 12.72
CA ASP A 7 -6.62 27.17 12.76
C ASP A 7 -5.29 27.10 12.04
N PHE A 8 -4.84 28.17 11.40
CA PHE A 8 -3.57 28.17 10.67
C PHE A 8 -2.39 28.44 11.61
N PRO A 9 -1.34 27.60 11.57
CA PRO A 9 -0.09 27.94 12.24
C PRO A 9 0.62 29.09 11.52
N ASP A 10 1.65 29.67 12.17
CA ASP A 10 2.37 30.81 11.62
C ASP A 10 2.98 30.55 10.25
N ASP A 11 3.38 29.30 10.00
CA ASP A 11 4.00 28.87 8.76
C ASP A 11 3.06 28.02 7.89
N TRP A 12 1.77 28.23 8.02
CA TRP A 12 0.78 27.38 7.35
C TRP A 12 0.86 27.41 5.83
N HIS A 13 1.35 28.50 5.26
CA HIS A 13 1.33 28.65 3.81
C HIS A 13 2.50 27.88 3.18
N GLN A 14 2.22 26.69 2.71
CA GLN A 14 3.17 25.88 1.95
C GLN A 14 2.73 25.83 0.49
N PRO A 15 3.66 25.90 -0.47
CA PRO A 15 3.28 25.75 -1.87
C PRO A 15 2.82 24.32 -2.17
N LEU A 16 2.00 24.20 -3.19
CA LEU A 16 1.71 22.88 -3.73
C LEU A 16 3.00 22.25 -4.27
N ARG A 17 3.06 20.93 -4.19
CA ARG A 17 4.21 20.18 -4.69
C ARG A 17 3.77 19.33 -5.87
N HIS A 18 4.48 19.45 -6.96
CA HIS A 18 4.19 18.70 -8.18
C HIS A 18 5.31 17.69 -8.40
N ILE A 19 4.99 16.41 -8.24
CA ILE A 19 5.93 15.32 -8.53
C ILE A 19 5.57 14.77 -9.90
N ARG A 20 6.49 14.90 -10.85
CA ARG A 20 6.26 14.47 -12.22
C ARG A 20 6.47 12.97 -12.33
N ALA A 21 5.87 12.39 -13.35
CA ALA A 21 5.94 10.93 -13.56
C ALA A 21 7.39 10.43 -13.70
N ASP A 22 8.29 11.27 -14.22
CA ASP A 22 9.70 10.91 -14.41
C ASP A 22 10.57 11.21 -13.19
N GLU A 23 9.97 11.71 -12.11
CA GLU A 23 10.68 12.04 -10.88
C GLU A 23 10.51 11.02 -9.77
N LEU A 24 9.71 9.97 -10.00
CA LEU A 24 9.51 8.92 -9.00
C LEU A 24 10.82 8.22 -8.70
N THR A 25 11.06 7.92 -7.42
CA THR A 25 12.30 7.31 -6.99
C THR A 25 12.08 5.87 -6.51
N GLN A 26 13.07 5.02 -6.78
CA GLN A 26 13.09 3.65 -6.24
C GLN A 26 13.82 3.55 -4.91
N ASP A 27 14.23 4.67 -4.33
CA ASP A 27 14.85 4.74 -3.01
C ASP A 27 13.82 4.49 -1.89
N THR A 28 13.21 3.32 -1.92
CA THR A 28 12.21 2.89 -0.95
C THR A 28 12.29 1.37 -0.82
N GLY A 29 11.64 0.81 0.18
CA GLY A 29 11.67 -0.63 0.40
C GLY A 29 11.12 -1.41 -0.79
N GLN A 30 11.84 -2.45 -1.18
CA GLN A 30 11.49 -3.28 -2.32
C GLN A 30 11.16 -4.70 -1.88
N THR A 31 10.34 -5.38 -2.68
CA THR A 31 9.99 -6.79 -2.52
C THR A 31 10.30 -7.49 -3.83
N GLY A 32 10.76 -8.73 -3.76
CA GLY A 32 11.05 -9.50 -4.97
C GLY A 32 9.85 -9.56 -5.92
N GLY A 33 10.06 -9.20 -7.18
CA GLY A 33 9.01 -9.15 -8.19
C GLY A 33 8.07 -7.96 -8.09
N MET A 34 8.25 -7.09 -7.10
CA MET A 34 7.42 -5.91 -6.89
C MET A 34 8.30 -4.69 -6.74
N THR A 35 8.36 -3.86 -7.78
CA THR A 35 9.19 -2.65 -7.79
C THR A 35 8.34 -1.46 -7.37
N ARG A 36 8.70 -0.85 -6.24
CA ARG A 36 8.01 0.33 -5.72
C ARG A 36 8.72 1.59 -6.15
N ARG A 37 7.93 2.60 -6.49
CA ARG A 37 8.40 3.93 -6.85
C ARG A 37 7.68 4.95 -5.98
N GLU A 38 8.46 5.70 -5.22
CA GLU A 38 7.95 6.66 -4.25
C GLU A 38 7.65 7.99 -4.92
N ALA A 39 6.47 8.53 -4.65
CA ALA A 39 6.09 9.85 -5.15
C ALA A 39 5.94 10.85 -4.01
N VAL A 40 5.09 10.57 -3.05
CA VAL A 40 4.78 11.46 -1.93
C VAL A 40 5.18 10.78 -0.63
N SER A 41 6.11 11.41 0.09
CA SER A 41 6.61 10.86 1.36
C SER A 41 7.29 11.96 2.16
N ALA A 42 7.75 11.62 3.36
CA ALA A 42 8.57 12.54 4.14
C ALA A 42 9.84 12.91 3.38
N ALA A 43 10.46 11.95 2.69
CA ALA A 43 11.72 12.16 1.99
C ALA A 43 11.55 13.06 0.76
N THR A 44 10.43 12.96 0.06
CA THR A 44 10.22 13.70 -1.19
C THR A 44 9.61 15.08 -0.98
N VAL A 45 8.64 15.20 -0.09
CA VAL A 45 7.87 16.43 0.07
C VAL A 45 7.67 16.85 1.52
N GLY A 46 8.28 16.16 2.45
CA GLY A 46 8.09 16.46 3.88
C GLY A 46 6.72 16.07 4.41
N ALA A 47 6.05 15.11 3.77
CA ALA A 47 4.77 14.62 4.26
C ALA A 47 4.94 13.98 5.63
N GLN A 48 3.99 14.24 6.52
CA GLN A 48 4.05 13.71 7.88
C GLN A 48 3.34 12.38 8.03
N ARG A 49 2.26 12.17 7.28
CA ARG A 49 1.41 10.99 7.41
C ARG A 49 1.30 10.20 6.11
N LEU A 50 1.03 10.89 5.01
CA LEU A 50 0.78 10.22 3.74
C LEU A 50 2.07 9.73 3.09
N TRP A 51 2.03 8.49 2.66
CA TRP A 51 2.97 7.94 1.70
C TRP A 51 2.18 7.51 0.48
N MET A 52 2.61 7.88 -0.71
CA MET A 52 1.93 7.50 -1.94
C MET A 52 2.95 7.22 -3.03
N GLY A 53 2.73 6.16 -3.78
CA GLY A 53 3.63 5.75 -4.84
C GLY A 53 2.99 4.71 -5.75
N GLN A 54 3.83 4.09 -6.55
CA GLN A 54 3.41 3.03 -7.48
C GLN A 54 4.12 1.74 -7.13
N THR A 55 3.47 0.61 -7.43
CA THR A 55 4.11 -0.69 -7.43
C THR A 55 3.90 -1.34 -8.79
N HIS A 56 5.00 -1.80 -9.37
CA HIS A 56 5.00 -2.60 -10.58
C HIS A 56 5.16 -4.05 -10.18
N VAL A 57 4.14 -4.86 -10.44
CA VAL A 57 4.09 -6.26 -10.04
C VAL A 57 4.38 -7.11 -11.26
N ALA A 58 5.52 -7.80 -11.26
CA ALA A 58 5.92 -8.64 -12.38
C ALA A 58 4.92 -9.79 -12.60
N ALA A 59 4.88 -10.28 -13.83
CA ALA A 59 4.08 -11.46 -14.18
C ALA A 59 4.46 -12.64 -13.29
N HIS A 60 3.49 -13.47 -12.95
CA HIS A 60 3.70 -14.72 -12.20
C HIS A 60 4.42 -14.52 -10.87
N THR A 61 4.05 -13.46 -10.16
CA THR A 61 4.64 -13.09 -8.87
C THR A 61 3.59 -13.15 -7.78
N SER A 62 3.99 -13.57 -6.60
CA SER A 62 3.14 -13.55 -5.40
C SER A 62 3.97 -13.04 -4.23
N SER A 63 3.39 -12.14 -3.43
CA SER A 63 3.97 -11.79 -2.14
C SER A 63 3.77 -12.93 -1.16
N GLY A 64 4.53 -12.93 -0.07
CA GLY A 64 4.21 -13.78 1.07
C GLY A 64 2.96 -13.27 1.80
N ASP A 65 2.44 -14.10 2.71
CA ASP A 65 1.35 -13.68 3.59
C ASP A 65 1.91 -12.71 4.63
N HIS A 66 1.24 -11.58 4.82
CA HIS A 66 1.75 -10.52 5.70
C HIS A 66 0.64 -9.57 6.10
N HIS A 67 0.94 -8.69 7.05
CA HIS A 67 0.12 -7.52 7.32
C HIS A 67 1.00 -6.28 7.47
N HIS A 68 0.38 -5.13 7.55
CA HIS A 68 1.08 -3.84 7.60
C HIS A 68 0.94 -3.14 8.95
N GLY A 69 0.79 -3.90 10.03
CA GLY A 69 0.62 -3.33 11.36
C GLY A 69 -0.60 -2.41 11.41
N ASP A 70 -0.46 -1.28 12.06
CA ASP A 70 -1.56 -0.33 12.21
C ASP A 70 -1.74 0.60 11.00
N SER A 71 -0.96 0.41 9.95
CA SER A 71 -1.08 1.22 8.73
C SER A 71 -2.32 0.83 7.93
N GLU A 72 -3.03 1.83 7.44
CA GLU A 72 -4.07 1.65 6.44
C GLU A 72 -3.46 1.79 5.05
N THR A 73 -3.95 1.01 4.09
CA THR A 73 -3.47 1.07 2.72
C THR A 73 -4.65 1.11 1.76
N ALA A 74 -4.61 2.07 0.84
CA ALA A 74 -5.54 2.12 -0.29
C ALA A 74 -4.76 1.84 -1.56
N ILE A 75 -5.34 1.03 -2.44
CA ILE A 75 -4.70 0.59 -3.67
C ILE A 75 -5.63 0.90 -4.84
N HIS A 76 -5.07 1.48 -5.89
CA HIS A 76 -5.80 1.72 -7.14
C HIS A 76 -5.11 0.98 -8.27
N VAL A 77 -5.85 0.16 -8.99
CA VAL A 77 -5.32 -0.62 -10.10
C VAL A 77 -5.28 0.25 -11.35
N VAL A 78 -4.07 0.49 -11.86
CA VAL A 78 -3.85 1.27 -13.08
C VAL A 78 -3.90 0.38 -14.30
N SER A 79 -3.20 -0.75 -14.25
CA SER A 79 -3.16 -1.71 -15.37
C SER A 79 -2.93 -3.11 -14.85
N GLY A 80 -3.30 -4.10 -15.65
CA GLY A 80 -3.21 -5.49 -15.28
C GLY A 80 -4.39 -5.93 -14.41
N HIS A 81 -4.28 -7.15 -13.87
CA HIS A 81 -5.35 -7.78 -13.10
C HIS A 81 -4.76 -8.45 -11.85
N PRO A 82 -4.18 -7.68 -10.93
CA PRO A 82 -3.65 -8.27 -9.70
C PRO A 82 -4.78 -8.85 -8.86
N VAL A 83 -4.45 -9.88 -8.08
CA VAL A 83 -5.40 -10.56 -7.20
C VAL A 83 -4.96 -10.34 -5.77
N PHE A 84 -5.90 -9.95 -4.93
CA PHE A 84 -5.64 -9.77 -3.50
C PHE A 84 -6.35 -10.88 -2.75
N VAL A 85 -5.63 -11.53 -1.85
CA VAL A 85 -6.12 -12.72 -1.15
C VAL A 85 -6.09 -12.47 0.35
N PHE A 86 -7.20 -12.72 1.01
CA PHE A 86 -7.29 -12.67 2.48
C PHE A 86 -8.11 -13.86 2.95
N ALA A 87 -8.30 -13.99 4.25
CA ALA A 87 -9.09 -15.08 4.80
C ALA A 87 -10.32 -14.53 5.50
N GLU A 88 -11.45 -15.21 5.31
CA GLU A 88 -12.70 -14.89 5.97
C GLU A 88 -13.33 -16.19 6.44
N ALA A 89 -13.67 -16.28 7.73
CA ALA A 89 -14.21 -17.50 8.33
C ALA A 89 -13.33 -18.74 8.07
N GLY A 90 -12.02 -18.55 8.06
CA GLY A 90 -11.06 -19.65 7.88
C GLY A 90 -10.81 -20.04 6.43
N GLU A 91 -11.44 -19.38 5.48
CA GLU A 91 -11.29 -19.71 4.08
C GLU A 91 -10.66 -18.57 3.29
N GLU A 92 -9.91 -18.89 2.25
CA GLU A 92 -9.32 -17.89 1.37
C GLU A 92 -10.39 -17.23 0.52
N VAL A 93 -10.36 -15.90 0.47
CA VAL A 93 -11.18 -15.10 -0.43
C VAL A 93 -10.24 -14.42 -1.42
N ARG A 94 -10.51 -14.59 -2.69
CA ARG A 94 -9.68 -14.03 -3.77
C ARG A 94 -10.44 -12.89 -4.43
N LEU A 95 -9.85 -11.70 -4.41
CA LEU A 95 -10.39 -10.52 -5.06
C LEU A 95 -9.67 -10.32 -6.38
N ALA A 96 -10.27 -10.76 -7.47
CA ALA A 96 -9.75 -10.54 -8.81
C ALA A 96 -10.10 -9.12 -9.23
N THR A 97 -9.07 -8.32 -9.56
CA THR A 97 -9.28 -6.91 -9.88
C THR A 97 -9.06 -6.61 -11.34
N SER A 98 -9.52 -5.45 -11.75
CA SER A 98 -9.38 -4.92 -13.10
C SER A 98 -8.95 -3.46 -13.06
N PRO A 99 -8.37 -2.92 -14.13
CA PRO A 99 -8.02 -1.50 -14.17
C PRO A 99 -9.18 -0.61 -13.77
N GLY A 100 -8.91 0.35 -12.89
CA GLY A 100 -9.90 1.26 -12.33
C GLY A 100 -10.41 0.85 -10.96
N ASP A 101 -10.21 -0.39 -10.54
CA ASP A 101 -10.69 -0.87 -9.24
C ASP A 101 -9.86 -0.30 -8.09
N TYR A 102 -10.46 -0.29 -6.91
CA TYR A 102 -9.81 0.12 -5.67
C TYR A 102 -9.91 -1.01 -4.64
N VAL A 103 -8.88 -1.16 -3.85
CA VAL A 103 -8.85 -2.11 -2.73
C VAL A 103 -8.41 -1.37 -1.48
N PHE A 104 -9.10 -1.61 -0.37
CA PHE A 104 -8.70 -1.09 0.94
C PHE A 104 -8.20 -2.22 1.81
N VAL A 105 -7.01 -2.05 2.37
CA VAL A 105 -6.43 -3.01 3.31
C VAL A 105 -6.48 -2.41 4.71
N PRO A 106 -7.36 -2.91 5.59
CA PRO A 106 -7.45 -2.42 6.96
C PRO A 106 -6.19 -2.73 7.76
N PRO A 107 -5.98 -2.04 8.89
CA PRO A 107 -4.87 -2.38 9.79
C PRO A 107 -4.92 -3.84 10.22
N PHE A 108 -3.73 -4.43 10.40
CA PHE A 108 -3.50 -5.79 10.91
C PHE A 108 -4.15 -6.91 10.10
N THR A 109 -4.60 -6.65 8.88
CA THR A 109 -5.29 -7.66 8.07
C THR A 109 -4.29 -8.52 7.32
N PRO A 110 -4.22 -9.83 7.60
CA PRO A 110 -3.38 -10.74 6.82
C PRO A 110 -3.86 -10.84 5.38
N HIS A 111 -2.94 -10.71 4.45
CA HIS A 111 -3.24 -10.78 3.03
C HIS A 111 -1.99 -11.08 2.22
N ARG A 112 -2.17 -11.34 0.94
CA ARG A 112 -1.10 -11.37 -0.04
C ARG A 112 -1.60 -10.81 -1.36
N GLU A 113 -0.67 -10.36 -2.18
CA GLU A 113 -0.93 -9.87 -3.52
C GLU A 113 -0.30 -10.82 -4.52
N GLU A 114 -1.07 -11.20 -5.54
CA GLU A 114 -0.62 -12.11 -6.58
C GLU A 114 -0.83 -11.47 -7.94
N ASN A 115 0.09 -11.75 -8.85
CA ASN A 115 -0.14 -11.50 -10.27
C ASN A 115 0.03 -12.83 -11.01
N PRO A 116 -1.05 -13.59 -11.21
CA PRO A 116 -0.97 -14.89 -11.88
C PRO A 116 -0.95 -14.79 -13.41
N HIS A 117 -0.96 -13.58 -13.94
CA HIS A 117 -1.08 -13.35 -15.38
C HIS A 117 0.28 -13.15 -16.04
N ASP A 118 0.30 -13.16 -17.38
CA ASP A 118 1.51 -13.00 -18.17
C ASP A 118 1.97 -11.55 -18.31
N GLU A 119 1.16 -10.60 -17.87
CA GLU A 119 1.44 -9.17 -17.98
C GLU A 119 1.80 -8.59 -16.62
N GLU A 120 2.67 -7.58 -16.63
CA GLU A 120 2.93 -6.78 -15.46
C GLU A 120 1.66 -6.06 -15.02
N ALA A 121 1.44 -5.94 -13.72
CA ALA A 121 0.39 -5.11 -13.17
C ALA A 121 1.00 -3.84 -12.57
N VAL A 122 0.28 -2.73 -12.65
CA VAL A 122 0.68 -1.48 -12.04
C VAL A 122 -0.44 -1.01 -11.12
N VAL A 123 -0.08 -0.74 -9.87
CA VAL A 123 -1.01 -0.21 -8.88
C VAL A 123 -0.44 1.05 -8.25
N VAL A 124 -1.32 1.96 -7.85
CA VAL A 124 -0.97 3.11 -7.04
C VAL A 124 -1.33 2.76 -5.59
N ILE A 125 -0.43 3.05 -4.68
CA ILE A 125 -0.60 2.76 -3.25
C ILE A 125 -0.56 4.07 -2.48
N ALA A 126 -1.53 4.24 -1.59
CA ALA A 126 -1.51 5.29 -0.57
C ALA A 126 -1.59 4.62 0.78
N ARG A 127 -0.70 4.98 1.70
CA ARG A 127 -0.73 4.43 3.04
C ARG A 127 -0.63 5.54 4.09
N SER A 128 -1.10 5.24 5.29
CA SER A 128 -1.21 6.21 6.37
C SER A 128 0.06 6.36 7.20
N SER A 129 1.12 5.64 6.87
CA SER A 129 2.41 5.73 7.58
C SER A 129 3.56 5.87 6.59
N GLN A 130 4.61 6.56 7.03
CA GLN A 130 5.83 6.70 6.23
C GLN A 130 6.61 5.39 6.18
N GLU A 131 6.64 4.69 7.28
CA GLU A 131 7.35 3.44 7.38
C GLU A 131 6.63 2.33 6.62
N ALA A 132 7.38 1.57 5.84
CA ALA A 132 6.87 0.40 5.15
C ALA A 132 6.82 -0.76 6.14
N ILE A 133 5.70 -0.91 6.83
CA ILE A 133 5.53 -1.97 7.82
C ILE A 133 5.14 -3.25 7.10
N VAL A 134 5.96 -4.29 7.24
CA VAL A 134 5.67 -5.62 6.73
C VAL A 134 5.94 -6.63 7.82
N VAL A 135 4.89 -7.27 8.31
CA VAL A 135 4.98 -8.33 9.29
C VAL A 135 4.65 -9.63 8.59
N ASN A 136 5.66 -10.44 8.34
CA ASN A 136 5.51 -11.71 7.63
C ASN A 136 4.80 -12.73 8.52
N LEU A 137 3.90 -13.48 7.92
CA LEU A 137 3.07 -14.45 8.61
C LEU A 137 3.24 -15.83 7.98
N PRO A 138 3.04 -16.91 8.75
CA PRO A 138 3.11 -18.26 8.21
C PRO A 138 1.91 -18.62 7.34
N SER A 139 0.80 -17.93 7.51
CA SER A 139 -0.43 -18.17 6.73
C SER A 139 -1.36 -16.97 6.87
N LEU A 140 -2.45 -16.97 6.11
CA LEU A 140 -3.49 -15.94 6.19
C LEU A 140 -4.36 -16.08 7.46
N THR A 141 -4.25 -17.21 8.15
CA THR A 141 -4.97 -17.47 9.41
C THR A 141 -3.99 -17.86 10.49
N PRO A 142 -3.05 -16.97 10.86
CA PRO A 142 -2.07 -17.31 11.88
C PRO A 142 -2.75 -17.46 13.25
N GLN A 143 -2.25 -18.41 14.05
CA GLN A 143 -2.72 -18.56 15.41
C GLN A 143 -2.29 -17.38 16.26
N ARG A 144 -3.19 -16.95 17.13
CA ARG A 144 -2.81 -15.94 18.12
C ARG A 144 -1.84 -16.55 19.10
N SER A 145 -0.90 -15.76 19.58
CA SER A 145 -0.01 -16.14 20.65
C SER A 145 -0.84 -16.53 21.87
N GLY A 146 -0.69 -17.78 22.35
CA GLY A 146 -1.44 -18.27 23.49
C GLY A 146 -2.91 -18.59 23.23
N ALA A 147 -3.35 -18.64 21.99
CA ALA A 147 -4.76 -18.85 21.66
C ALA A 147 -5.15 -20.31 21.52
N ASP A 148 -4.24 -21.20 21.55
CA ASP A 148 -4.39 -22.63 21.29
C ASP A 148 -4.57 -23.45 22.57
N ASP A 149 -4.83 -22.82 23.64
CA ASP A 149 -4.92 -23.48 24.94
C ASP A 149 -6.20 -24.27 25.14
#